data_f397591af936aaf4f7b8f4aeb5393b4b
#
_entry.id   f397591af936aaf4f7b8f4aeb5393b4b
#
_cell.length_a   1.000
_cell.length_b   1.000
_cell.length_c   1.000
_cell.angle_alpha   90.00
_cell.angle_beta   90.00
_cell.angle_gamma   90.00
#
_symmetry.space_group_name_H-M   'P 1'
#
loop_
_entity.id
_entity.type
_entity.pdbx_description
1 polymer ?
#
loop_
_entity_poly.entity_id
_entity_poly.type
_entity_poly.pdbx_seq_one_letter_code
_entity_poly.pdbx_strand_id
1 'polypeptide(L)'
;MLFRKNTYLLLFLLATALSARLQAQDRFIHNLSSLPHFANASYFGFKDPAKIGVVSEFVSAQAANVSQHQYAYATTFFEDYDFQLGLEYMNTKLDNSGYNHSNARLSYIYKLQLENNWYFYPGVTAGFSSYNFDYGNLIFSDQIDILSGQVNTQTSDPI
;
A
#
# COMPACT_ATOMS: atom_id res chain seq x y z
N MET A 1 -46.25 -3.06 -5.71
CA MET A 1 -45.60 -1.80 -6.16
C MET A 1 -44.53 -1.28 -5.17
N LEU A 2 -44.52 -1.72 -3.92
CA LEU A 2 -43.54 -1.33 -2.88
C LEU A 2 -42.11 -1.93 -3.09
N PHE A 3 -42.00 -3.12 -3.65
CA PHE A 3 -40.71 -3.78 -3.87
C PHE A 3 -39.77 -3.01 -4.84
N ARG A 4 -40.30 -2.34 -5.84
CA ARG A 4 -39.53 -1.57 -6.82
C ARG A 4 -38.85 -0.33 -6.23
N LYS A 5 -39.48 0.35 -5.28
CA LYS A 5 -38.88 1.55 -4.63
C LYS A 5 -37.69 1.21 -3.75
N ASN A 6 -37.74 0.11 -3.02
CA ASN A 6 -36.68 -0.32 -2.14
C ASN A 6 -35.45 -0.80 -2.94
N THR A 7 -35.64 -1.38 -4.12
CA THR A 7 -34.54 -1.79 -5.00
C THR A 7 -33.75 -0.60 -5.54
N TYR A 8 -34.42 0.49 -5.91
CA TYR A 8 -33.73 1.71 -6.35
C TYR A 8 -32.98 2.41 -5.20
N LEU A 9 -33.54 2.40 -4.01
CA LEU A 9 -32.89 2.93 -2.81
C LEU A 9 -31.63 2.13 -2.48
N LEU A 10 -31.69 0.82 -2.59
CA LEU A 10 -30.55 -0.07 -2.34
C LEU A 10 -29.46 0.13 -3.39
N LEU A 11 -29.82 0.27 -4.66
CA LEU A 11 -28.88 0.58 -5.75
C LEU A 11 -28.25 1.97 -5.58
N PHE A 12 -29.01 2.95 -5.12
CA PHE A 12 -28.47 4.29 -4.86
C PHE A 12 -27.51 4.30 -3.67
N LEU A 13 -27.83 3.58 -2.58
CA LEU A 13 -26.94 3.39 -1.43
C LEU A 13 -25.67 2.64 -1.82
N LEU A 14 -25.78 1.62 -2.67
CA LEU A 14 -24.64 0.88 -3.18
C LEU A 14 -23.75 1.77 -4.08
N ALA A 15 -24.35 2.57 -4.93
CA ALA A 15 -23.63 3.51 -5.80
C ALA A 15 -22.91 4.62 -5.00
N THR A 16 -23.54 5.13 -3.94
CA THR A 16 -22.91 6.12 -3.05
C THR A 16 -21.81 5.52 -2.18
N ALA A 17 -21.94 4.27 -1.75
CA ALA A 17 -20.88 3.55 -1.04
C ALA A 17 -19.66 3.28 -1.94
N LEU A 18 -19.87 3.04 -3.24
CA LEU A 18 -18.80 2.89 -4.24
C LEU A 18 -18.11 4.20 -4.60
N SER A 19 -18.76 5.34 -4.41
CA SER A 19 -18.17 6.68 -4.62
C SER A 19 -17.41 7.23 -3.41
N ALA A 20 -17.37 6.52 -2.29
CA ALA A 20 -16.48 6.82 -1.17
C ALA A 20 -15.04 6.85 -1.69
N ARG A 21 -14.42 8.00 -1.59
CA ARG A 21 -13.13 8.42 -2.15
C ARG A 21 -12.10 7.28 -2.10
N LEU A 22 -11.87 6.66 -3.24
CA LEU A 22 -10.70 5.85 -3.47
C LEU A 22 -9.52 6.82 -3.52
N GLN A 23 -8.89 7.05 -2.40
CA GLN A 23 -7.59 7.73 -2.39
C GLN A 23 -6.60 6.73 -3.00
N ALA A 24 -6.18 7.02 -4.23
CA ALA A 24 -5.08 6.32 -4.84
C ALA A 24 -3.85 6.53 -3.95
N GLN A 25 -3.45 5.49 -3.24
CA GLN A 25 -2.21 5.51 -2.48
C GLN A 25 -1.08 5.50 -3.50
N ASP A 26 -0.21 6.49 -3.44
CA ASP A 26 1.01 6.54 -4.25
C ASP A 26 1.85 5.29 -3.96
N ARG A 27 1.94 4.44 -4.96
CA ARG A 27 2.70 3.20 -4.89
C ARG A 27 4.00 3.41 -5.63
N PHE A 28 5.09 3.49 -4.90
CA PHE A 28 6.41 3.86 -5.41
C PHE A 28 7.22 2.72 -6.05
N ILE A 29 6.65 1.56 -6.31
CA ILE A 29 7.36 0.47 -6.97
C ILE A 29 7.26 0.66 -8.49
N HIS A 30 8.41 0.88 -9.14
CA HIS A 30 8.47 1.14 -10.59
C HIS A 30 8.15 -0.09 -11.44
N ASN A 31 8.51 -1.30 -10.98
CA ASN A 31 8.27 -2.53 -11.73
C ASN A 31 7.05 -3.30 -11.23
N LEU A 32 5.87 -2.69 -11.29
CA LEU A 32 4.59 -3.32 -10.88
C LEU A 32 4.22 -4.52 -11.77
N SER A 33 4.73 -4.60 -13.00
CA SER A 33 4.42 -5.70 -13.91
C SER A 33 4.92 -7.05 -13.42
N SER A 34 5.97 -7.08 -12.62
CA SER A 34 6.49 -8.29 -11.97
C SER A 34 5.74 -8.67 -10.69
N LEU A 35 4.90 -7.77 -10.18
CA LEU A 35 4.16 -7.90 -8.92
C LEU A 35 2.67 -7.60 -9.11
N PRO A 36 1.93 -8.33 -9.96
CA PRO A 36 0.55 -8.01 -10.28
C PRO A 36 -0.39 -8.07 -9.06
N HIS A 37 -0.07 -8.91 -8.07
CA HIS A 37 -0.81 -9.00 -6.81
C HIS A 37 -0.71 -7.71 -5.98
N PHE A 38 0.30 -6.90 -6.18
CA PHE A 38 0.43 -5.59 -5.54
C PHE A 38 -0.68 -4.62 -5.96
N ALA A 39 -1.12 -4.72 -7.22
CA ALA A 39 -2.26 -3.95 -7.73
C ALA A 39 -3.60 -4.57 -7.37
N ASN A 40 -3.68 -5.91 -7.37
CA ASN A 40 -4.89 -6.64 -7.04
C ASN A 40 -4.53 -7.98 -6.39
N ALA A 41 -4.94 -8.16 -5.15
CA ALA A 41 -4.66 -9.37 -4.36
C ALA A 41 -5.09 -10.67 -5.05
N SER A 42 -6.13 -10.65 -5.88
CA SER A 42 -6.57 -11.82 -6.64
C SER A 42 -5.51 -12.36 -7.61
N TYR A 43 -4.47 -11.58 -7.92
CA TYR A 43 -3.32 -12.01 -8.73
C TYR A 43 -2.22 -12.75 -7.94
N PHE A 44 -2.40 -13.04 -6.66
CA PHE A 44 -1.47 -13.93 -5.95
C PHE A 44 -1.37 -15.29 -6.65
N GLY A 45 -2.45 -15.70 -7.31
CA GLY A 45 -2.51 -16.89 -8.15
C GLY A 45 -2.60 -18.19 -7.33
N PHE A 46 -3.49 -19.05 -7.76
CA PHE A 46 -3.73 -20.36 -7.13
C PHE A 46 -2.87 -21.47 -7.76
N LYS A 47 -1.79 -21.11 -8.46
CA LYS A 47 -0.93 -22.09 -9.15
C LYS A 47 0.06 -22.75 -8.21
N ASP A 48 0.54 -21.99 -7.24
CA ASP A 48 1.55 -22.47 -6.30
C ASP A 48 0.92 -22.62 -4.91
N PRO A 49 1.14 -23.76 -4.21
CA PRO A 49 0.58 -23.98 -2.88
C PRO A 49 1.12 -22.98 -1.85
N ALA A 50 2.34 -22.49 -2.05
CA ALA A 50 2.92 -21.43 -1.27
C ALA A 50 3.93 -20.65 -2.10
N LYS A 51 4.02 -19.34 -1.88
CA LYS A 51 4.98 -18.46 -2.53
C LYS A 51 5.48 -17.41 -1.55
N ILE A 52 6.78 -17.13 -1.62
CA ILE A 52 7.40 -16.06 -0.87
C ILE A 52 8.26 -15.22 -1.82
N GLY A 53 8.29 -13.92 -1.61
CA GLY A 53 9.14 -13.03 -2.41
C GLY A 53 9.55 -11.80 -1.62
N VAL A 54 10.71 -11.27 -2.00
CA VAL A 54 11.26 -10.03 -1.48
C VAL A 54 11.74 -9.20 -2.67
N VAL A 55 11.42 -7.92 -2.65
CA VAL A 55 11.87 -6.93 -3.63
C VAL A 55 12.48 -5.76 -2.88
N SER A 56 13.66 -5.33 -3.31
CA SER A 56 14.32 -4.14 -2.80
C SER A 56 14.65 -3.24 -3.98
N GLU A 57 14.20 -2.01 -3.92
CA GLU A 57 14.40 -1.01 -4.95
C GLU A 57 15.08 0.22 -4.33
N PHE A 58 16.12 0.69 -5.01
CA PHE A 58 16.84 1.90 -4.64
C PHE A 58 16.75 2.87 -5.80
N VAL A 59 16.14 4.00 -5.58
CA VAL A 59 16.02 5.06 -6.60
C VAL A 59 16.84 6.25 -6.14
N SER A 60 17.85 6.60 -6.95
CA SER A 60 18.68 7.77 -6.73
C SER A 60 18.32 8.84 -7.76
N ALA A 61 17.67 9.90 -7.33
CA ALA A 61 17.39 11.08 -8.16
C ALA A 61 18.37 12.17 -7.77
N GLN A 62 19.48 12.30 -8.52
CA GLN A 62 20.60 13.21 -8.23
C GLN A 62 21.20 13.00 -6.82
N ALA A 63 22.48 13.25 -6.64
CA ALA A 63 23.35 12.81 -5.52
C ALA A 63 22.83 13.04 -4.07
N ALA A 64 21.66 13.61 -3.88
CA ALA A 64 21.14 14.00 -2.58
C ALA A 64 19.82 13.33 -2.17
N ASN A 65 19.07 12.69 -3.09
CA ASN A 65 17.77 12.11 -2.77
C ASN A 65 17.76 10.62 -3.10
N VAL A 66 18.00 9.78 -2.11
CA VAL A 66 17.88 8.33 -2.25
C VAL A 66 16.55 7.91 -1.62
N SER A 67 15.72 7.24 -2.39
CA SER A 67 14.56 6.54 -1.89
C SER A 67 14.80 5.04 -1.89
N GLN A 68 14.46 4.40 -0.78
CA GLN A 68 14.56 2.96 -0.59
C GLN A 68 13.16 2.40 -0.43
N HIS A 69 12.84 1.39 -1.25
CA HIS A 69 11.58 0.68 -1.18
C HIS A 69 11.88 -0.80 -0.95
N GLN A 70 11.34 -1.34 0.11
CA GLN A 70 11.44 -2.75 0.46
C GLN A 70 10.05 -3.35 0.50
N TYR A 71 9.87 -4.45 -0.19
CA TYR A 71 8.61 -5.16 -0.25
C TYR A 71 8.85 -6.65 -0.05
N ALA A 72 8.10 -7.23 0.84
CA ALA A 72 8.10 -8.66 1.09
C ALA A 72 6.67 -9.19 1.06
N TYR A 73 6.48 -10.37 0.54
CA TYR A 73 5.19 -11.03 0.54
C TYR A 73 5.32 -12.53 0.74
N ALA A 74 4.28 -13.12 1.30
CA ALA A 74 4.11 -14.56 1.42
C ALA A 74 2.66 -14.91 1.12
N THR A 75 2.43 -16.01 0.42
CA THR A 75 1.10 -16.54 0.16
C THR A 75 1.04 -18.02 0.45
N THR A 76 -0.13 -18.49 0.83
CA THR A 76 -0.40 -19.92 0.94
C THR A 76 -1.82 -20.22 0.48
N PHE A 77 -1.98 -21.28 -0.29
CA PHE A 77 -3.27 -21.76 -0.79
C PHE A 77 -3.72 -22.97 0.03
N PHE A 78 -4.95 -22.94 0.49
CA PHE A 78 -5.61 -24.01 1.22
C PHE A 78 -6.56 -24.73 0.26
N GLU A 79 -6.05 -25.76 -0.39
CA GLU A 79 -6.77 -26.49 -1.47
C GLU A 79 -8.09 -27.07 -1.00
N ASP A 80 -8.14 -27.65 0.21
CA ASP A 80 -9.36 -28.27 0.75
C ASP A 80 -10.50 -27.28 1.00
N TYR A 81 -10.18 -25.99 1.05
CA TYR A 81 -11.14 -24.94 1.39
C TYR A 81 -11.29 -23.89 0.29
N ASP A 82 -10.62 -24.05 -0.85
CA ASP A 82 -10.65 -23.14 -1.99
C ASP A 82 -10.36 -21.67 -1.64
N PHE A 83 -9.48 -21.41 -0.68
CA PHE A 83 -9.05 -20.05 -0.37
C PHE A 83 -7.53 -19.90 -0.29
N GLN A 84 -7.08 -18.69 -0.49
CA GLN A 84 -5.69 -18.30 -0.36
C GLN A 84 -5.53 -17.14 0.63
N LEU A 85 -4.49 -17.19 1.44
CA LEU A 85 -4.04 -16.07 2.26
C LEU A 85 -2.79 -15.44 1.64
N GLY A 86 -2.74 -14.13 1.67
CA GLY A 86 -1.57 -13.33 1.30
C GLY A 86 -1.19 -12.40 2.43
N LEU A 87 0.08 -12.38 2.80
CA LEU A 87 0.67 -11.42 3.73
C LEU A 87 1.67 -10.58 2.97
N GLU A 88 1.61 -9.27 3.15
CA GLU A 88 2.49 -8.31 2.50
C GLU A 88 3.01 -7.30 3.52
N TYR A 89 4.25 -6.93 3.35
CA TYR A 89 4.88 -5.84 4.09
C TYR A 89 5.65 -4.96 3.13
N MET A 90 5.47 -3.66 3.24
CA MET A 90 6.20 -2.66 2.48
C MET A 90 6.77 -1.61 3.42
N ASN A 91 8.01 -1.24 3.18
CA ASN A 91 8.66 -0.11 3.83
C ASN A 91 9.23 0.82 2.76
N THR A 92 8.96 2.10 2.90
CA THR A 92 9.49 3.17 2.05
C THR A 92 10.23 4.16 2.93
N LYS A 93 11.49 4.39 2.63
CA LYS A 93 12.34 5.36 3.32
C LYS A 93 12.88 6.37 2.33
N LEU A 94 12.79 7.64 2.69
CA LEU A 94 13.36 8.76 1.95
C LEU A 94 14.47 9.38 2.82
N ASP A 95 15.72 9.15 2.46
CA ASP A 95 16.86 9.49 3.32
C ASP A 95 16.94 10.98 3.68
N ASN A 96 16.60 11.88 2.76
CA ASN A 96 16.74 13.32 2.99
C ASN A 96 15.58 13.99 3.71
N SER A 97 14.42 13.36 3.77
CA SER A 97 13.23 13.96 4.39
C SER A 97 12.93 13.39 5.77
N GLY A 98 13.73 12.41 6.24
CA GLY A 98 13.41 11.67 7.45
C GLY A 98 12.09 10.89 7.37
N TYR A 99 11.50 10.78 6.16
CA TYR A 99 10.24 10.10 5.94
C TYR A 99 10.43 8.59 5.93
N ASN A 100 9.66 7.91 6.76
CA ASN A 100 9.58 6.46 6.79
C ASN A 100 8.11 6.03 6.83
N HIS A 101 7.70 5.25 5.85
CA HIS A 101 6.35 4.72 5.73
C HIS A 101 6.40 3.20 5.72
N SER A 102 5.72 2.58 6.67
CA SER A 102 5.55 1.13 6.74
C SER A 102 4.09 0.76 6.53
N ASN A 103 3.85 -0.26 5.75
CA ASN A 103 2.53 -0.78 5.47
C ASN A 103 2.54 -2.30 5.56
N ALA A 104 1.59 -2.87 6.31
CA ALA A 104 1.39 -4.31 6.39
C ALA A 104 -0.05 -4.64 5.99
N ARG A 105 -0.23 -5.66 5.16
CA ARG A 105 -1.53 -6.07 4.62
C ARG A 105 -1.71 -7.57 4.71
N LEU A 106 -2.94 -7.97 5.02
CA LEU A 106 -3.40 -9.35 4.96
C LEU A 106 -4.52 -9.42 3.93
N SER A 107 -4.40 -10.33 2.99
CA SER A 107 -5.37 -10.57 1.92
C SER A 107 -5.98 -11.96 2.08
N TYR A 108 -7.28 -12.04 1.95
CA TYR A 108 -8.04 -13.27 1.84
C TYR A 108 -8.68 -13.32 0.46
N ILE A 109 -8.42 -14.38 -0.28
CA ILE A 109 -8.94 -14.57 -1.65
C ILE A 109 -9.65 -15.92 -1.69
N TYR A 110 -10.89 -15.93 -2.14
CA TYR A 110 -11.68 -17.14 -2.30
C TYR A 110 -11.74 -17.53 -3.78
N LYS A 111 -11.66 -18.83 -4.06
CA LYS A 111 -11.79 -19.37 -5.41
C LYS A 111 -13.20 -19.91 -5.59
N LEU A 112 -13.98 -19.21 -6.38
CA LEU A 112 -15.36 -19.60 -6.72
C LEU A 112 -15.39 -20.16 -8.14
N GLN A 113 -15.76 -21.42 -8.29
CA GLN A 113 -16.04 -21.98 -9.61
C GLN A 113 -17.46 -21.64 -10.02
N LEU A 114 -17.62 -20.99 -11.17
CA LEU A 114 -18.93 -20.61 -11.72
C LEU A 114 -19.46 -21.75 -12.61
N GLU A 115 -19.05 -21.80 -13.84
CA GLU A 115 -19.48 -22.80 -14.84
C GLU A 115 -18.37 -23.01 -15.86
N ASN A 116 -18.29 -24.22 -16.46
CA ASN A 116 -17.45 -24.50 -17.64
C ASN A 116 -16.01 -23.99 -17.58
N ASN A 117 -15.29 -24.25 -16.47
CA ASN A 117 -13.91 -23.79 -16.25
C ASN A 117 -13.76 -22.25 -16.03
N TRP A 118 -14.85 -21.55 -15.76
CA TRP A 118 -14.80 -20.16 -15.31
C TRP A 118 -14.64 -20.09 -13.79
N TYR A 119 -13.67 -19.30 -13.36
CA TYR A 119 -13.39 -19.06 -11.96
C TYR A 119 -13.49 -17.58 -11.66
N PHE A 120 -14.08 -17.27 -10.52
CA PHE A 120 -14.12 -15.91 -9.97
C PHE A 120 -13.35 -15.89 -8.66
N TYR A 121 -12.49 -14.90 -8.48
CA TYR A 121 -11.60 -14.77 -7.33
C TYR A 121 -11.90 -13.50 -6.55
N PRO A 122 -12.97 -13.45 -5.74
CA PRO A 122 -13.21 -12.34 -4.85
C PRO A 122 -12.15 -12.31 -3.78
N GLY A 123 -11.60 -11.10 -3.53
CA GLY A 123 -10.58 -10.90 -2.51
C GLY A 123 -10.93 -9.71 -1.64
N VAL A 124 -10.56 -9.81 -0.37
CA VAL A 124 -10.60 -8.71 0.59
C VAL A 124 -9.23 -8.55 1.21
N THR A 125 -8.78 -7.29 1.31
CA THR A 125 -7.50 -6.96 1.92
C THR A 125 -7.74 -5.98 3.06
N ALA A 126 -7.16 -6.28 4.21
CA ALA A 126 -7.11 -5.40 5.37
C ALA A 126 -5.65 -5.14 5.73
N GLY A 127 -5.34 -3.95 6.22
CA GLY A 127 -3.98 -3.60 6.58
C GLY A 127 -3.91 -2.36 7.43
N PHE A 128 -2.70 -2.06 7.88
CA PHE A 128 -2.40 -0.85 8.61
C PHE A 128 -1.15 -0.18 8.02
N SER A 129 -1.10 1.14 8.16
CA SER A 129 0.03 1.96 7.73
C SER A 129 0.54 2.78 8.91
N SER A 130 1.85 2.92 9.00
CA SER A 130 2.52 3.78 9.96
C SER A 130 3.40 4.76 9.20
N TYR A 131 3.30 6.02 9.56
CA TYR A 131 4.10 7.11 9.02
C TYR A 131 4.95 7.68 10.15
N ASN A 132 6.24 7.81 9.89
CA ASN A 132 7.17 8.43 10.81
C ASN A 132 7.99 9.48 10.06
N PHE A 133 8.16 10.65 10.69
CA PHE A 133 8.99 11.72 10.19
C PHE A 133 10.07 12.01 11.22
N ASP A 134 11.32 11.93 10.81
CA ASP A 134 12.45 12.36 11.63
C ASP A 134 12.74 13.84 11.34
N TYR A 135 12.24 14.70 12.20
CA TYR A 135 12.43 16.14 12.10
C TYR A 135 13.84 16.58 12.50
N GLY A 136 14.62 15.71 13.18
CA GLY A 136 15.96 16.04 13.69
C GLY A 136 16.98 16.40 12.60
N ASN A 137 16.72 15.97 11.35
CA ASN A 137 17.58 16.26 10.21
C ASN A 137 17.06 17.41 9.32
N LEU A 138 15.92 18.02 9.67
CA LEU A 138 15.38 19.15 8.94
C LEU A 138 15.97 20.46 9.46
N ILE A 139 16.37 21.32 8.55
CA ILE A 139 16.81 22.68 8.85
C ILE A 139 15.64 23.61 8.52
N PHE A 140 15.10 24.22 9.55
CA PHE A 140 14.00 25.18 9.40
C PHE A 140 14.53 26.58 9.11
N SER A 141 13.72 27.43 8.49
CA SER A 141 14.13 28.78 8.09
C SER A 141 14.51 29.68 9.27
N ASP A 142 13.97 29.42 10.45
CA ASP A 142 14.30 30.13 11.71
C ASP A 142 15.66 29.72 12.30
N GLN A 143 16.19 28.58 11.86
CA GLN A 143 17.53 28.10 12.23
C GLN A 143 18.64 28.70 11.37
N ILE A 144 18.29 29.38 10.28
CA ILE A 144 19.27 29.97 9.35
C ILE A 144 19.44 31.44 9.72
N ASP A 145 20.61 31.82 10.18
CA ASP A 145 20.96 33.23 10.34
C ASP A 145 21.17 33.84 8.93
N ILE A 146 20.26 34.74 8.56
CA ILE A 146 20.22 35.37 7.23
C ILE A 146 21.48 36.21 6.97
N LEU A 147 22.14 36.73 8.02
CA LEU A 147 23.30 37.60 7.87
C LEU A 147 24.61 36.81 7.75
N SER A 148 24.75 35.72 8.50
CA SER A 148 25.97 34.92 8.52
C SER A 148 25.87 33.64 7.67
N GLY A 149 24.67 33.21 7.30
CA GLY A 149 24.42 31.93 6.62
C GLY A 149 24.67 30.72 7.52
N GLN A 150 24.87 30.93 8.81
CA GLN A 150 25.11 29.84 9.75
C GLN A 150 23.80 29.16 10.18
N VAL A 151 23.84 27.83 10.37
CA VAL A 151 22.71 27.07 10.87
C VAL A 151 22.81 26.95 12.40
N ASN A 152 21.82 27.46 13.09
CA ASN A 152 21.68 27.32 14.53
C ASN A 152 20.97 26.01 14.84
N THR A 153 21.54 25.14 15.66
CA THR A 153 20.96 23.83 16.01
C THR A 153 19.82 23.90 17.02
N GLN A 154 19.56 25.07 17.58
CA GLN A 154 18.44 25.30 18.50
C GLN A 154 17.25 25.86 17.73
N THR A 155 16.15 25.12 17.70
CA THR A 155 14.87 25.64 17.18
C THR A 155 14.10 26.32 18.30
N SER A 156 13.42 27.40 17.99
CA SER A 156 12.50 28.07 18.94
C SER A 156 11.08 27.51 18.84
N ASP A 157 10.82 26.63 17.87
CA ASP A 157 9.51 26.02 17.71
C ASP A 157 9.37 24.80 18.65
N PRO A 158 8.36 24.79 19.54
CA PRO A 158 8.03 23.61 20.32
C PRO A 158 7.42 22.55 19.38
N ILE A 159 8.08 21.42 19.25
CA ILE A 159 7.56 20.23 18.59
C ILE A 159 6.57 19.51 19.49
#